data_9cf22fab06a7e419de70237c761ce637
#
_entry.id   9cf22fab06a7e419de70237c761ce637
#
_cell.length_a   1.000
_cell.length_b   1.000
_cell.length_c   1.000
_cell.angle_alpha   90.00
_cell.angle_beta   90.00
_cell.angle_gamma   90.00
#
_symmetry.space_group_name_H-M   'P 1'
#
loop_
_entity.id
_entity.type
_entity.pdbx_description
1 polymer ?
#
loop_
_entity_poly.entity_id
_entity_poly.type
_entity_poly.pdbx_seq_one_letter_code
_entity_poly.pdbx_strand_id
1 'polypeptide(L)'
;MAHDDNVLLPGVIRTGTLVSDNRLFPTMQVPIRVTEAGIEITISWSGEDAISRLWSGSEQYSDDPDRSQYLYEVPRNLWFYDVNGSIALLDCRRADMSQRLGLYSAGRGTIIANRAVMGAKLHTKYQQIYGLRTSIEGLRRWISKGSIERTSTHDKDFRYVSETLNIESPDDVRLEDDPLVYIHFDWTVSSKDGTYTVNDNVYVETRSSKPLTWQSAEHLHKAIQDLLSISYGENRDITESLILRSPKPVITANNRIANEEWLPITRRIQEQHRPKYHRGLIPYERLEKDSIQKWLSLYDQIPRAIDPIVASFTIDKATPEVKLLEAGSGLEALGYYLLKAGGKNKKEANKCSFKDRLKLITENLEDILPFDVNDWIQQTTSAYNGIKHANRKRPDIIVCLNSWQRAVLTFRCWIALNLGIDKDFLKSRAELDHMRGGYKLLWDENEEKE
;
A
#
# COMPACT_ATOMS: atom_id res chain seq x y z
N MET A 1 15.49 -23.76 -9.42
CA MET A 1 16.22 -23.79 -8.13
C MET A 1 17.30 -22.71 -8.02
N ALA A 2 17.11 -21.51 -8.58
CA ALA A 2 18.14 -20.43 -8.53
C ALA A 2 17.54 -19.07 -8.10
N HIS A 3 16.36 -19.04 -7.49
CA HIS A 3 15.72 -17.77 -7.10
C HIS A 3 15.70 -17.49 -5.61
N ASP A 4 15.96 -18.46 -4.73
CA ASP A 4 15.82 -18.27 -3.28
C ASP A 4 16.90 -17.39 -2.65
N ASP A 5 18.08 -17.25 -3.28
CA ASP A 5 19.20 -16.49 -2.72
C ASP A 5 19.26 -15.02 -3.20
N ASN A 6 18.57 -14.67 -4.29
CA ASN A 6 18.61 -13.32 -4.85
C ASN A 6 17.52 -12.41 -4.24
N VAL A 7 17.56 -12.23 -2.94
CA VAL A 7 16.64 -11.39 -2.19
C VAL A 7 17.36 -10.25 -1.47
N LEU A 8 16.65 -9.14 -1.25
CA LEU A 8 17.09 -8.04 -0.42
C LEU A 8 16.29 -8.07 0.89
N LEU A 9 16.91 -8.54 1.97
CA LEU A 9 16.26 -8.64 3.27
C LEU A 9 16.61 -7.44 4.15
N PRO A 10 15.67 -6.96 5.00
CA PRO A 10 15.97 -5.96 6.01
C PRO A 10 17.13 -6.37 6.92
N GLY A 11 18.06 -5.45 7.18
CA GLY A 11 19.24 -5.72 8.03
C GLY A 11 20.39 -6.44 7.33
N VAL A 12 20.20 -6.93 6.10
CA VAL A 12 21.25 -7.59 5.31
C VAL A 12 21.89 -6.61 4.37
N ILE A 13 23.23 -6.57 4.36
CA ILE A 13 24.05 -5.80 3.41
C ILE A 13 24.57 -6.77 2.35
N ARG A 14 24.32 -6.45 1.07
CA ARG A 14 24.92 -7.14 -0.06
C ARG A 14 26.00 -6.27 -0.67
N THR A 15 27.15 -6.84 -0.98
CA THR A 15 28.27 -6.15 -1.64
C THR A 15 28.49 -6.74 -3.03
N GLY A 16 28.56 -5.89 -4.03
CA GLY A 16 28.70 -6.31 -5.42
C GLY A 16 29.02 -5.15 -6.34
N THR A 17 28.94 -5.39 -7.63
CA THR A 17 29.32 -4.46 -8.67
C THR A 17 28.11 -3.63 -9.12
N LEU A 18 28.25 -2.31 -9.07
CA LEU A 18 27.28 -1.35 -9.61
C LEU A 18 27.70 -0.91 -11.01
N VAL A 19 26.77 -0.94 -11.95
CA VAL A 19 26.98 -0.56 -13.36
C VAL A 19 25.85 0.33 -13.87
N SER A 20 26.16 1.11 -14.91
CA SER A 20 25.20 2.00 -15.58
C SER A 20 25.39 1.94 -17.10
N ASP A 21 24.33 2.24 -17.85
CA ASP A 21 24.41 2.52 -19.30
C ASP A 21 25.04 3.90 -19.59
N ASN A 22 25.06 4.77 -18.58
CA ASN A 22 25.75 6.05 -18.71
C ASN A 22 27.25 5.84 -18.60
N ARG A 23 27.97 6.03 -19.71
CA ARG A 23 29.44 5.85 -19.79
C ARG A 23 30.23 6.75 -18.83
N LEU A 24 29.66 7.86 -18.39
CA LEU A 24 30.29 8.76 -17.41
C LEU A 24 30.17 8.24 -15.98
N PHE A 25 29.30 7.27 -15.73
CA PHE A 25 29.16 6.65 -14.41
C PHE A 25 30.10 5.43 -14.34
N PRO A 26 31.13 5.47 -13.49
CA PRO A 26 32.09 4.38 -13.42
C PRO A 26 31.50 3.12 -12.81
N THR A 27 31.95 1.97 -13.29
CA THR A 27 31.66 0.68 -12.63
C THR A 27 32.45 0.62 -11.31
N MET A 28 31.76 0.24 -10.23
CA MET A 28 32.35 0.22 -8.90
C MET A 28 31.79 -0.85 -7.99
N GLN A 29 32.56 -1.24 -6.98
CA GLN A 29 32.10 -2.11 -5.90
C GLN A 29 31.38 -1.27 -4.84
N VAL A 30 30.15 -1.67 -4.49
CA VAL A 30 29.30 -0.97 -3.53
C VAL A 30 28.57 -1.92 -2.61
N PRO A 31 28.33 -1.55 -1.35
CA PRO A 31 27.30 -2.16 -0.53
C PRO A 31 25.93 -1.58 -0.85
N ILE A 32 24.91 -2.46 -0.86
CA ILE A 32 23.49 -2.09 -0.95
C ILE A 32 22.73 -2.69 0.22
N ARG A 33 21.67 -2.00 0.66
CA ARG A 33 20.76 -2.48 1.71
C ARG A 33 19.37 -1.88 1.56
N VAL A 34 18.37 -2.57 2.07
CA VAL A 34 17.00 -2.04 2.17
C VAL A 34 16.88 -1.19 3.42
N THR A 35 16.27 -0.01 3.28
CA THR A 35 15.98 0.93 4.38
C THR A 35 14.54 1.41 4.29
N GLU A 36 14.08 2.20 5.25
CA GLU A 36 12.78 2.87 5.20
C GLU A 36 12.69 3.89 4.06
N ALA A 37 13.81 4.47 3.66
CA ALA A 37 13.88 5.45 2.56
C ALA A 37 13.88 4.81 1.15
N GLY A 38 14.11 3.50 1.06
CA GLY A 38 14.29 2.74 -0.18
C GLY A 38 15.51 1.84 -0.15
N ILE A 39 16.07 1.52 -1.31
CA ILE A 39 17.29 0.73 -1.44
C ILE A 39 18.48 1.70 -1.43
N GLU A 40 19.24 1.68 -0.35
CA GLU A 40 20.41 2.50 -0.15
C GLU A 40 21.63 1.86 -0.82
N ILE A 41 22.33 2.64 -1.63
CA ILE A 41 23.60 2.31 -2.27
C ILE A 41 24.63 3.27 -1.69
N THR A 42 25.66 2.77 -1.03
CA THR A 42 26.71 3.59 -0.47
C THR A 42 27.92 3.58 -1.42
N ILE A 43 28.36 4.75 -1.83
CA ILE A 43 29.53 4.94 -2.67
C ILE A 43 30.60 5.64 -1.84
N SER A 44 31.79 5.08 -1.80
CA SER A 44 32.94 5.67 -1.08
C SER A 44 34.07 5.96 -2.04
N TRP A 45 34.77 7.03 -1.79
CA TRP A 45 35.98 7.39 -2.56
C TRP A 45 37.07 7.92 -1.66
N SER A 46 38.30 7.86 -2.17
CA SER A 46 39.49 8.41 -1.53
C SER A 46 40.31 9.20 -2.55
N GLY A 47 40.81 10.37 -2.15
CA GLY A 47 41.52 11.25 -3.07
C GLY A 47 40.61 11.91 -4.11
N GLU A 48 41.24 12.34 -5.21
CA GLU A 48 40.57 12.95 -6.37
C GLU A 48 40.36 11.93 -7.50
N ASP A 49 39.68 10.85 -7.23
CA ASP A 49 39.35 9.85 -8.24
C ASP A 49 38.13 10.27 -9.12
N ALA A 50 37.81 9.45 -10.13
CA ALA A 50 36.72 9.73 -11.03
C ALA A 50 35.37 9.82 -10.30
N ILE A 51 35.20 9.11 -9.18
CA ILE A 51 33.99 9.10 -8.35
C ILE A 51 33.88 10.42 -7.58
N SER A 52 34.97 10.84 -6.93
CA SER A 52 35.04 12.12 -6.23
C SER A 52 34.67 13.28 -7.15
N ARG A 53 35.20 13.29 -8.39
CA ARG A 53 34.88 14.31 -9.39
C ARG A 53 33.40 14.33 -9.79
N LEU A 54 32.74 13.18 -9.88
CA LEU A 54 31.30 13.12 -10.14
C LEU A 54 30.47 13.76 -9.03
N TRP A 55 30.87 13.57 -7.76
CA TRP A 55 30.14 14.09 -6.61
C TRP A 55 30.50 15.55 -6.31
N SER A 56 31.73 15.97 -6.53
CA SER A 56 32.24 17.33 -6.32
C SER A 56 32.27 18.19 -7.59
N GLY A 57 32.01 17.61 -8.76
CA GLY A 57 32.07 18.30 -10.06
C GLY A 57 31.09 19.45 -10.22
N SER A 58 30.16 19.59 -9.30
CA SER A 58 29.31 20.76 -9.13
C SER A 58 30.05 22.02 -8.61
N GLU A 59 31.35 21.93 -8.29
CA GLU A 59 32.11 23.03 -7.70
C GLU A 59 32.78 23.95 -8.72
N GLN A 60 32.78 23.63 -9.99
CA GLN A 60 33.24 24.52 -11.05
C GLN A 60 32.15 25.52 -11.42
N TYR A 61 31.87 26.41 -10.51
CA TYR A 61 30.97 27.54 -10.77
C TYR A 61 31.73 28.66 -11.43
N SER A 62 31.32 29.00 -12.64
CA SER A 62 31.45 30.37 -13.12
C SER A 62 30.47 31.27 -12.34
N ASP A 63 30.44 32.55 -12.63
CA ASP A 63 29.56 33.54 -12.00
C ASP A 63 28.04 33.32 -12.26
N ASP A 64 27.64 32.13 -12.72
CA ASP A 64 26.23 31.78 -13.00
C ASP A 64 25.44 31.66 -11.71
N PRO A 65 24.38 32.47 -11.52
CA PRO A 65 23.54 32.40 -10.34
C PRO A 65 22.68 31.10 -10.25
N ASP A 66 22.39 30.44 -11.39
CA ASP A 66 21.70 29.17 -11.42
C ASP A 66 22.67 27.98 -11.29
N ARG A 67 22.91 27.58 -10.05
CA ARG A 67 23.79 26.46 -9.72
C ARG A 67 23.14 25.07 -9.96
N SER A 68 21.84 25.00 -10.21
CA SER A 68 21.14 23.73 -10.39
C SER A 68 21.61 22.95 -11.61
N GLN A 69 22.02 23.62 -12.66
CA GLN A 69 22.56 23.00 -13.89
C GLN A 69 23.90 22.28 -13.70
N TYR A 70 24.61 22.58 -12.61
CA TYR A 70 25.91 21.97 -12.29
C TYR A 70 25.81 20.83 -11.28
N LEU A 71 24.58 20.52 -10.80
CA LEU A 71 24.36 19.41 -9.90
C LEU A 71 24.50 18.11 -10.69
N TYR A 72 25.37 17.22 -10.19
CA TYR A 72 25.45 15.87 -10.74
C TYR A 72 24.17 15.10 -10.55
N GLU A 73 23.54 14.71 -11.66
CA GLU A 73 22.39 13.84 -11.65
C GLU A 73 22.82 12.37 -11.69
N VAL A 74 22.42 11.62 -10.68
CA VAL A 74 22.59 10.16 -10.66
C VAL A 74 21.75 9.56 -11.77
N PRO A 75 22.27 8.58 -12.55
CA PRO A 75 21.45 7.85 -13.52
C PRO A 75 20.21 7.25 -12.84
N ARG A 76 19.03 7.49 -13.41
CA ARG A 76 17.77 7.02 -12.82
C ARG A 76 17.67 5.50 -12.72
N ASN A 77 18.42 4.78 -13.56
CA ASN A 77 18.48 3.33 -13.55
C ASN A 77 19.91 2.88 -13.44
N LEU A 78 20.14 2.00 -12.49
CA LEU A 78 21.42 1.36 -12.23
C LEU A 78 21.21 -0.15 -12.16
N TRP A 79 22.26 -0.92 -12.35
CA TRP A 79 22.25 -2.36 -12.16
C TRP A 79 23.31 -2.73 -11.14
N PHE A 80 22.93 -3.65 -10.29
CA PHE A 80 23.84 -4.26 -9.31
C PHE A 80 23.88 -5.74 -9.56
N TYR A 81 25.04 -6.36 -9.39
CA TYR A 81 25.18 -7.82 -9.41
C TYR A 81 26.25 -8.29 -8.45
N ASP A 82 25.99 -9.45 -7.85
CA ASP A 82 26.91 -10.17 -6.98
C ASP A 82 26.77 -11.69 -7.19
N VAL A 83 27.30 -12.50 -6.27
CA VAL A 83 27.24 -13.97 -6.34
C VAL A 83 25.81 -14.52 -6.26
N ASN A 84 24.88 -13.77 -5.68
CA ASN A 84 23.48 -14.17 -5.51
C ASN A 84 22.62 -13.80 -6.74
N GLY A 85 23.13 -12.94 -7.63
CA GLY A 85 22.43 -12.57 -8.86
C GLY A 85 22.39 -11.08 -9.14
N SER A 86 21.64 -10.72 -10.16
CA SER A 86 21.53 -9.35 -10.66
C SER A 86 20.26 -8.66 -10.15
N ILE A 87 20.34 -7.35 -9.99
CA ILE A 87 19.27 -6.47 -9.52
C ILE A 87 19.23 -5.21 -10.40
N ALA A 88 18.06 -4.85 -10.91
CA ALA A 88 17.85 -3.53 -11.49
C ALA A 88 17.36 -2.57 -10.39
N LEU A 89 18.05 -1.45 -10.25
CA LEU A 89 17.76 -0.38 -9.30
C LEU A 89 17.09 0.77 -10.06
N LEU A 90 15.86 1.11 -9.70
CA LEU A 90 15.03 2.04 -10.47
C LEU A 90 14.70 3.28 -9.67
N ASP A 91 14.50 4.39 -10.41
CA ASP A 91 14.20 5.70 -9.87
C ASP A 91 15.23 6.15 -8.83
N CYS A 92 16.51 5.95 -9.19
CA CYS A 92 17.64 6.31 -8.36
C CYS A 92 17.74 7.84 -8.22
N ARG A 93 18.05 8.30 -7.02
CA ARG A 93 18.27 9.70 -6.71
C ARG A 93 19.42 9.86 -5.72
N ARG A 94 20.11 10.96 -5.80
CA ARG A 94 21.10 11.36 -4.80
C ARG A 94 20.38 11.66 -3.48
N ALA A 95 20.90 11.15 -2.37
CA ALA A 95 20.31 11.36 -1.05
C ALA A 95 21.23 12.19 -0.14
N ASP A 96 22.48 11.78 0.02
CA ASP A 96 23.41 12.41 0.95
C ASP A 96 24.83 12.40 0.41
N MET A 97 25.66 13.32 0.91
CA MET A 97 27.09 13.36 0.65
C MET A 97 27.83 13.89 1.88
N SER A 98 28.92 13.23 2.20
CA SER A 98 29.87 13.67 3.22
C SER A 98 31.27 13.61 2.65
N GLN A 99 32.04 14.68 2.77
CA GLN A 99 33.43 14.75 2.27
C GLN A 99 34.34 15.40 3.31
N ARG A 100 35.49 14.81 3.49
CA ARG A 100 36.60 15.39 4.26
C ARG A 100 37.65 15.89 3.30
N LEU A 101 37.93 17.19 3.35
CA LEU A 101 38.98 17.84 2.55
C LEU A 101 40.28 17.83 3.34
N GLY A 102 41.41 17.69 2.64
CA GLY A 102 42.78 17.75 3.21
C GLY A 102 43.71 16.73 2.58
N LEU A 103 44.89 16.56 3.18
CA LEU A 103 45.97 15.64 2.70
C LEU A 103 45.49 14.18 2.48
N TYR A 104 44.44 13.78 3.22
CA TYR A 104 43.75 12.49 3.05
C TYR A 104 42.31 12.78 2.75
N SER A 105 41.99 13.31 1.57
CA SER A 105 40.64 13.55 1.16
C SER A 105 39.90 12.20 1.00
N ALA A 106 38.74 12.09 1.62
CA ALA A 106 37.86 10.93 1.51
C ALA A 106 36.44 11.41 1.52
N GLY A 107 35.56 10.71 0.82
CA GLY A 107 34.18 11.04 0.78
C GLY A 107 33.28 9.81 0.70
N ARG A 108 32.02 10.04 1.00
CA ARG A 108 30.94 9.08 0.90
C ARG A 108 29.73 9.75 0.29
N GLY A 109 29.12 9.10 -0.69
CA GLY A 109 27.86 9.49 -1.27
C GLY A 109 26.82 8.39 -1.10
N THR A 110 25.56 8.78 -0.99
CA THR A 110 24.44 7.85 -0.87
C THR A 110 23.47 8.07 -2.03
N ILE A 111 23.14 6.98 -2.71
CA ILE A 111 22.08 6.92 -3.70
C ILE A 111 20.93 6.10 -3.10
N ILE A 112 19.70 6.54 -3.30
CA ILE A 112 18.49 5.79 -2.94
C ILE A 112 17.77 5.41 -4.22
N ALA A 113 17.53 4.11 -4.42
CA ALA A 113 16.60 3.61 -5.42
C ALA A 113 15.24 3.36 -4.81
N ASN A 114 14.17 3.74 -5.52
CA ASN A 114 12.80 3.53 -5.05
C ASN A 114 12.35 2.08 -5.21
N ARG A 115 12.93 1.36 -6.16
CA ARG A 115 12.59 -0.04 -6.48
C ARG A 115 13.85 -0.82 -6.81
N ALA A 116 13.87 -2.09 -6.40
CA ALA A 116 14.82 -3.10 -6.83
C ALA A 116 14.06 -4.26 -7.47
N VAL A 117 14.42 -4.64 -8.69
CA VAL A 117 13.88 -5.82 -9.39
C VAL A 117 14.94 -6.91 -9.35
N MET A 118 14.67 -7.97 -8.58
CA MET A 118 15.59 -9.10 -8.43
C MET A 118 15.55 -10.01 -9.65
N GLY A 119 16.68 -10.61 -10.02
CA GLY A 119 16.80 -11.47 -11.22
C GLY A 119 16.76 -10.68 -12.54
N ALA A 120 16.86 -9.38 -12.48
CA ALA A 120 16.82 -8.53 -13.67
C ALA A 120 18.02 -8.78 -14.59
N LYS A 121 17.77 -8.80 -15.90
CA LYS A 121 18.85 -8.83 -16.88
C LYS A 121 19.56 -7.48 -16.92
N LEU A 122 20.89 -7.48 -16.86
CA LEU A 122 21.70 -6.27 -16.98
C LEU A 122 21.37 -5.53 -18.29
N HIS A 123 21.43 -4.21 -18.23
CA HIS A 123 21.16 -3.30 -19.35
C HIS A 123 19.73 -3.41 -19.94
N THR A 124 18.80 -4.08 -19.24
CA THR A 124 17.42 -4.15 -19.64
C THR A 124 16.61 -3.02 -19.00
N LYS A 125 15.77 -2.38 -19.80
CA LYS A 125 14.90 -1.30 -19.32
C LYS A 125 13.69 -1.84 -18.59
N TYR A 126 13.41 -1.32 -17.40
CA TYR A 126 12.28 -1.66 -16.54
C TYR A 126 11.38 -0.44 -16.26
N GLN A 127 11.44 0.60 -17.12
CA GLN A 127 10.55 1.77 -17.01
C GLN A 127 9.09 1.45 -17.30
N GLN A 128 8.87 0.37 -18.04
CA GLN A 128 7.55 -0.15 -18.38
C GLN A 128 7.52 -1.64 -18.05
N ILE A 129 6.33 -2.11 -17.69
CA ILE A 129 6.06 -3.51 -17.34
C ILE A 129 4.85 -4.02 -18.13
N TYR A 130 4.67 -5.31 -18.21
CA TYR A 130 3.52 -5.94 -18.86
C TYR A 130 2.55 -6.58 -17.89
N GLY A 131 2.94 -6.65 -16.62
CA GLY A 131 2.09 -7.14 -15.54
C GLY A 131 2.67 -6.77 -14.17
N LEU A 132 1.79 -6.75 -13.20
CA LEU A 132 2.09 -6.57 -11.79
C LEU A 132 1.28 -7.58 -11.00
N ARG A 133 1.90 -8.31 -10.08
CA ARG A 133 1.26 -9.10 -9.04
C ARG A 133 1.53 -8.47 -7.70
N THR A 134 0.52 -8.40 -6.84
CA THR A 134 0.71 -8.03 -5.43
C THR A 134 -0.07 -8.95 -4.52
N SER A 135 0.57 -9.45 -3.49
CA SER A 135 -0.10 -10.06 -2.37
C SER A 135 -0.44 -8.97 -1.36
N ILE A 136 -1.69 -8.94 -0.87
CA ILE A 136 -2.18 -7.95 0.07
C ILE A 136 -2.65 -8.67 1.32
N GLU A 137 -2.31 -8.16 2.50
CA GLU A 137 -2.75 -8.73 3.76
C GLU A 137 -4.27 -8.86 3.84
N GLY A 138 -4.73 -10.07 4.15
CA GLY A 138 -6.15 -10.35 4.26
C GLY A 138 -6.88 -10.62 2.94
N LEU A 139 -6.23 -10.49 1.78
CA LEU A 139 -6.84 -10.74 0.46
C LEU A 139 -7.43 -12.15 0.37
N ARG A 140 -6.65 -13.18 0.75
CA ARG A 140 -7.09 -14.58 0.80
C ARG A 140 -8.37 -14.77 1.64
N ARG A 141 -8.44 -14.10 2.79
CA ARG A 141 -9.60 -14.16 3.68
C ARG A 141 -10.78 -13.37 3.11
N TRP A 142 -10.53 -12.25 2.47
CA TRP A 142 -11.54 -11.39 1.89
C TRP A 142 -12.26 -12.08 0.72
N ILE A 143 -11.51 -12.74 -0.17
CA ILE A 143 -12.06 -13.47 -1.32
C ILE A 143 -12.72 -14.79 -0.90
N SER A 144 -12.41 -15.32 0.30
CA SER A 144 -12.92 -16.61 0.83
C SER A 144 -12.66 -17.82 -0.07
N LYS A 145 -11.71 -17.70 -1.00
CA LYS A 145 -11.25 -18.77 -1.89
C LYS A 145 -9.75 -18.97 -1.75
N GLY A 146 -9.26 -20.16 -2.05
CA GLY A 146 -7.83 -20.46 -2.10
C GLY A 146 -7.55 -21.82 -2.70
N SER A 147 -6.29 -22.13 -2.90
CA SER A 147 -5.82 -23.35 -3.53
C SER A 147 -5.79 -24.57 -2.60
N ILE A 148 -6.04 -24.40 -1.31
CA ILE A 148 -5.93 -25.47 -0.31
C ILE A 148 -7.31 -25.73 0.30
N GLU A 149 -7.84 -26.92 0.06
CA GLU A 149 -9.01 -27.45 0.75
C GLU A 149 -8.57 -28.50 1.78
N ARG A 150 -9.10 -28.37 2.99
CA ARG A 150 -8.82 -29.25 4.11
C ARG A 150 -10.05 -30.03 4.52
N THR A 151 -9.96 -31.34 4.51
CA THR A 151 -11.02 -32.23 4.97
C THR A 151 -10.52 -33.13 6.10
N SER A 152 -11.20 -33.07 7.25
CA SER A 152 -10.85 -33.88 8.44
C SER A 152 -11.93 -34.93 8.65
N THR A 153 -11.53 -36.14 9.01
CA THR A 153 -12.47 -37.18 9.44
C THR A 153 -12.28 -37.48 10.93
N HIS A 154 -13.39 -37.69 11.61
CA HIS A 154 -13.41 -38.00 13.03
C HIS A 154 -14.14 -39.32 13.28
N ASP A 155 -13.78 -40.05 14.32
CA ASP A 155 -14.49 -41.24 14.77
C ASP A 155 -15.79 -40.86 15.54
N LYS A 156 -16.49 -41.88 16.06
CA LYS A 156 -17.73 -41.70 16.80
C LYS A 156 -17.55 -40.92 18.13
N ASP A 157 -16.31 -40.86 18.64
CA ASP A 157 -15.93 -40.14 19.86
C ASP A 157 -15.32 -38.78 19.57
N PHE A 158 -15.48 -38.24 18.33
CA PHE A 158 -14.92 -36.98 17.85
C PHE A 158 -13.37 -36.92 17.87
N ARG A 159 -12.69 -38.07 17.85
CA ARG A 159 -11.25 -38.12 17.75
C ARG A 159 -10.81 -38.03 16.30
N TYR A 160 -9.74 -37.31 16.06
CA TYR A 160 -9.12 -37.18 14.74
C TYR A 160 -8.68 -38.55 14.21
N VAL A 161 -9.15 -38.94 13.02
CA VAL A 161 -8.79 -40.17 12.33
C VAL A 161 -7.85 -39.90 11.17
N SER A 162 -8.21 -38.93 10.32
CA SER A 162 -7.37 -38.57 9.19
C SER A 162 -7.61 -37.14 8.73
N GLU A 163 -6.66 -36.60 8.03
CA GLU A 163 -6.73 -35.30 7.39
C GLU A 163 -6.25 -35.39 5.93
N THR A 164 -7.01 -34.80 5.02
CA THR A 164 -6.68 -34.74 3.60
C THR A 164 -6.54 -33.27 3.20
N LEU A 165 -5.44 -32.93 2.57
CA LEU A 165 -5.24 -31.64 1.91
C LEU A 165 -5.36 -31.87 0.39
N ASN A 166 -6.37 -31.24 -0.21
CA ASN A 166 -6.47 -31.12 -1.65
C ASN A 166 -5.89 -29.77 -2.07
N ILE A 167 -4.99 -29.78 -3.05
CA ILE A 167 -4.25 -28.59 -3.49
C ILE A 167 -4.54 -28.41 -4.98
N GLU A 168 -5.38 -27.44 -5.30
CA GLU A 168 -5.79 -27.11 -6.66
C GLU A 168 -6.13 -25.63 -6.75
N SER A 169 -5.52 -24.91 -7.69
CA SER A 169 -5.85 -23.49 -7.90
C SER A 169 -7.25 -23.36 -8.47
N PRO A 170 -8.14 -22.61 -7.82
CA PRO A 170 -9.43 -22.26 -8.42
C PRO A 170 -9.24 -21.34 -9.64
N ASP A 171 -10.28 -21.24 -10.47
CA ASP A 171 -10.28 -20.28 -11.58
C ASP A 171 -10.08 -18.86 -11.07
N ASP A 172 -9.28 -18.08 -11.82
CA ASP A 172 -9.05 -16.68 -11.58
C ASP A 172 -10.36 -15.87 -11.59
N VAL A 173 -10.45 -14.89 -10.71
CA VAL A 173 -11.62 -14.01 -10.61
C VAL A 173 -11.34 -12.69 -11.31
N ARG A 174 -11.99 -12.47 -12.46
CA ARG A 174 -11.83 -11.26 -13.27
C ARG A 174 -12.48 -10.05 -12.58
N LEU A 175 -11.71 -8.96 -12.47
CA LEU A 175 -12.12 -7.70 -11.83
C LEU A 175 -12.31 -6.58 -12.86
N GLU A 176 -11.44 -6.47 -13.88
CA GLU A 176 -11.42 -5.42 -14.89
C GLU A 176 -10.92 -5.96 -16.24
N ASP A 177 -11.27 -5.32 -17.33
CA ASP A 177 -11.02 -5.79 -18.70
C ASP A 177 -9.88 -5.07 -19.42
N ASP A 178 -9.66 -3.79 -19.18
CA ASP A 178 -8.61 -3.01 -19.84
C ASP A 178 -8.00 -1.95 -18.89
N PRO A 179 -6.79 -2.18 -18.38
CA PRO A 179 -6.01 -3.41 -18.50
C PRO A 179 -6.68 -4.59 -17.77
N LEU A 180 -6.38 -5.81 -18.20
CA LEU A 180 -6.91 -7.00 -17.56
C LEU A 180 -6.44 -7.11 -16.11
N VAL A 181 -7.38 -7.10 -15.15
CA VAL A 181 -7.12 -7.23 -13.71
C VAL A 181 -7.94 -8.37 -13.16
N TYR A 182 -7.32 -9.21 -12.36
CA TYR A 182 -7.99 -10.35 -11.72
C TYR A 182 -7.36 -10.74 -10.37
N ILE A 183 -8.07 -11.53 -9.60
CA ILE A 183 -7.51 -12.26 -8.46
C ILE A 183 -6.97 -13.56 -8.99
N HIS A 184 -5.67 -13.74 -8.85
CA HIS A 184 -4.95 -14.93 -9.27
C HIS A 184 -4.63 -15.83 -8.08
N PHE A 185 -4.85 -17.14 -8.25
CA PHE A 185 -4.60 -18.14 -7.23
C PHE A 185 -3.41 -19.00 -7.67
N ASP A 186 -2.46 -19.17 -6.79
CA ASP A 186 -1.27 -19.97 -7.00
C ASP A 186 -0.89 -20.70 -5.71
N TRP A 187 -0.11 -21.73 -5.80
CA TRP A 187 0.40 -22.44 -4.65
C TRP A 187 1.85 -22.89 -4.85
N THR A 188 2.56 -23.00 -3.76
CA THR A 188 3.93 -23.52 -3.75
C THR A 188 4.06 -24.61 -2.71
N VAL A 189 4.78 -25.67 -3.06
CA VAL A 189 5.12 -26.76 -2.13
C VAL A 189 6.62 -26.84 -1.98
N SER A 190 7.08 -26.85 -0.77
CA SER A 190 8.46 -27.16 -0.43
C SER A 190 8.52 -28.33 0.56
N SER A 191 9.56 -29.14 0.47
CA SER A 191 9.80 -30.23 1.42
C SER A 191 11.23 -30.19 1.93
N LYS A 192 11.41 -30.30 3.22
CA LYS A 192 12.71 -30.40 3.87
C LYS A 192 12.63 -31.32 5.08
N ASP A 193 13.49 -32.32 5.13
CA ASP A 193 13.64 -33.22 6.29
C ASP A 193 12.30 -33.80 6.82
N GLY A 194 11.44 -34.25 5.89
CA GLY A 194 10.13 -34.83 6.22
C GLY A 194 9.03 -33.80 6.53
N THR A 195 9.35 -32.51 6.51
CA THR A 195 8.37 -31.43 6.65
C THR A 195 7.93 -30.96 5.27
N TYR A 196 6.61 -30.91 5.05
CA TYR A 196 6.01 -30.34 3.84
C TYR A 196 5.39 -29.00 4.20
N THR A 197 5.77 -27.94 3.46
CA THR A 197 5.17 -26.63 3.57
C THR A 197 4.41 -26.33 2.28
N VAL A 198 3.12 -26.04 2.41
CA VAL A 198 2.28 -25.61 1.30
C VAL A 198 1.87 -24.18 1.57
N ASN A 199 2.19 -23.28 0.64
CA ASN A 199 1.77 -21.90 0.68
C ASN A 199 0.63 -21.69 -0.32
N ASP A 200 -0.47 -21.11 0.14
CA ASP A 200 -1.63 -20.70 -0.65
C ASP A 200 -1.47 -19.22 -0.96
N ASN A 201 -1.09 -18.90 -2.18
CA ASN A 201 -0.77 -17.56 -2.63
C ASN A 201 -1.96 -16.97 -3.38
N VAL A 202 -2.38 -15.78 -2.99
CA VAL A 202 -3.46 -15.04 -3.66
C VAL A 202 -2.96 -13.66 -4.00
N TYR A 203 -3.07 -13.29 -5.27
CA TYR A 203 -2.56 -12.04 -5.82
C TYR A 203 -3.68 -11.22 -6.47
N VAL A 204 -3.61 -9.92 -6.34
CA VAL A 204 -4.14 -9.03 -7.37
C VAL A 204 -3.15 -9.06 -8.51
N GLU A 205 -3.60 -9.37 -9.72
CA GLU A 205 -2.74 -9.44 -10.89
C GLU A 205 -3.27 -8.56 -12.01
N THR A 206 -2.41 -7.72 -12.55
CA THR A 206 -2.67 -6.95 -13.78
C THR A 206 -1.84 -7.53 -14.91
N ARG A 207 -2.46 -7.70 -16.09
CA ARG A 207 -1.77 -8.07 -17.34
C ARG A 207 -2.15 -7.15 -18.48
N SER A 208 -1.18 -6.92 -19.37
CA SER A 208 -1.41 -6.18 -20.60
C SER A 208 -0.56 -6.72 -21.73
N SER A 209 -1.10 -6.73 -22.93
CA SER A 209 -0.34 -6.98 -24.17
C SER A 209 0.50 -5.76 -24.58
N LYS A 210 0.22 -4.59 -24.05
CA LYS A 210 0.94 -3.32 -24.27
C LYS A 210 1.72 -2.94 -23.01
N PRO A 211 2.85 -2.21 -23.14
CA PRO A 211 3.59 -1.74 -22.00
C PRO A 211 2.73 -0.83 -21.10
N LEU A 212 2.76 -1.11 -19.80
CA LEU A 212 2.14 -0.30 -18.75
C LEU A 212 3.19 0.57 -18.07
N THR A 213 2.80 1.75 -17.64
CA THR A 213 3.61 2.51 -16.68
C THR A 213 3.46 1.90 -15.28
N TRP A 214 4.50 2.04 -14.45
CA TRP A 214 4.43 1.66 -13.06
C TRP A 214 3.25 2.32 -12.34
N GLN A 215 3.05 3.62 -12.59
CA GLN A 215 1.98 4.39 -11.96
C GLN A 215 0.60 3.82 -12.27
N SER A 216 0.32 3.47 -13.55
CA SER A 216 -1.00 2.94 -13.92
C SER A 216 -1.27 1.56 -13.31
N ALA A 217 -0.26 0.66 -13.29
CA ALA A 217 -0.42 -0.64 -12.69
C ALA A 217 -0.57 -0.54 -11.14
N GLU A 218 0.29 0.24 -10.49
CA GLU A 218 0.25 0.45 -9.04
C GLU A 218 -1.04 1.12 -8.57
N HIS A 219 -1.63 2.02 -9.37
CA HIS A 219 -2.88 2.69 -9.06
C HIS A 219 -4.04 1.69 -8.88
N LEU A 220 -4.17 0.72 -9.80
CA LEU A 220 -5.19 -0.33 -9.71
C LEU A 220 -5.00 -1.21 -8.48
N HIS A 221 -3.76 -1.62 -8.21
CA HIS A 221 -3.44 -2.45 -7.03
C HIS A 221 -3.66 -1.69 -5.72
N LYS A 222 -3.34 -0.37 -5.70
CA LYS A 222 -3.62 0.50 -4.56
C LYS A 222 -5.12 0.65 -4.32
N ALA A 223 -5.92 0.78 -5.37
CA ALA A 223 -7.38 0.84 -5.23
C ALA A 223 -7.94 -0.43 -4.56
N ILE A 224 -7.46 -1.62 -4.92
CA ILE A 224 -7.89 -2.86 -4.26
C ILE A 224 -7.36 -2.95 -2.82
N GLN A 225 -6.11 -2.53 -2.57
CA GLN A 225 -5.55 -2.44 -1.22
C GLN A 225 -6.41 -1.54 -0.32
N ASP A 226 -6.82 -0.38 -0.82
CA ASP A 226 -7.64 0.57 -0.07
C ASP A 226 -9.05 0.04 0.16
N LEU A 227 -9.64 -0.69 -0.79
CA LEU A 227 -10.91 -1.38 -0.59
C LEU A 227 -10.83 -2.40 0.56
N LEU A 228 -9.76 -3.19 0.61
CA LEU A 228 -9.52 -4.12 1.72
C LEU A 228 -9.35 -3.36 3.03
N SER A 229 -8.55 -2.30 3.04
CA SER A 229 -8.32 -1.46 4.22
C SER A 229 -9.63 -0.83 4.73
N ILE A 230 -10.45 -0.32 3.82
CA ILE A 230 -11.80 0.20 4.12
C ILE A 230 -12.71 -0.92 4.62
N SER A 231 -12.71 -2.08 3.97
CA SER A 231 -13.53 -3.23 4.40
C SER A 231 -13.24 -3.63 5.85
N TYR A 232 -11.98 -3.67 6.23
CA TYR A 232 -11.55 -4.07 7.57
C TYR A 232 -11.45 -2.92 8.58
N GLY A 233 -11.41 -1.66 8.14
CA GLY A 233 -11.17 -0.48 9.01
C GLY A 233 -9.76 -0.43 9.58
N GLU A 234 -8.79 -1.00 8.89
CA GLU A 234 -7.41 -1.15 9.32
C GLU A 234 -6.50 -1.19 8.09
N ASN A 235 -5.27 -0.70 8.23
CA ASN A 235 -4.30 -0.79 7.14
C ASN A 235 -4.07 -2.24 6.70
N ARG A 236 -3.99 -2.45 5.39
CA ARG A 236 -3.63 -3.72 4.76
C ARG A 236 -2.43 -3.51 3.87
N ASP A 237 -1.29 -4.06 4.26
CA ASP A 237 -0.05 -3.86 3.54
C ASP A 237 0.09 -4.80 2.34
N ILE A 238 0.81 -4.33 1.32
CA ILE A 238 1.30 -5.20 0.24
C ILE A 238 2.51 -5.94 0.78
N THR A 239 2.40 -7.27 0.89
CA THR A 239 3.44 -8.14 1.46
C THR A 239 4.44 -8.63 0.43
N GLU A 240 4.00 -8.76 -0.82
CA GLU A 240 4.83 -9.22 -1.93
C GLU A 240 4.43 -8.49 -3.22
N SER A 241 5.40 -8.25 -4.07
CA SER A 241 5.18 -7.69 -5.41
C SER A 241 6.09 -8.36 -6.43
N LEU A 242 5.51 -8.71 -7.59
CA LEU A 242 6.23 -9.30 -8.72
C LEU A 242 5.85 -8.55 -9.99
N ILE A 243 6.78 -8.46 -10.95
CA ILE A 243 6.50 -7.89 -12.27
C ILE A 243 6.67 -8.89 -13.38
N LEU A 244 5.86 -8.72 -14.40
CA LEU A 244 6.03 -9.36 -15.70
C LEU A 244 6.72 -8.37 -16.65
N ARG A 245 7.95 -8.70 -17.05
CA ARG A 245 8.73 -7.86 -17.95
C ARG A 245 8.28 -7.96 -19.41
N SER A 246 7.83 -9.13 -19.82
CA SER A 246 7.47 -9.44 -21.20
C SER A 246 6.21 -10.30 -21.22
N PRO A 247 5.25 -10.05 -22.12
CA PRO A 247 4.08 -10.91 -22.28
C PRO A 247 4.43 -12.21 -23.02
N LYS A 248 5.66 -12.32 -23.52
CA LYS A 248 6.12 -13.54 -24.21
C LYS A 248 6.65 -14.54 -23.20
N PRO A 249 6.19 -15.80 -23.24
CA PRO A 249 6.71 -16.84 -22.37
C PRO A 249 8.21 -17.05 -22.61
N VAL A 250 8.92 -17.44 -21.58
CA VAL A 250 10.31 -17.86 -21.70
C VAL A 250 10.35 -19.21 -22.41
N ILE A 251 11.13 -19.31 -23.49
CA ILE A 251 11.38 -20.54 -24.17
C ILE A 251 12.67 -21.14 -23.62
N THR A 252 12.61 -22.36 -23.12
CA THR A 252 13.81 -23.11 -22.66
C THR A 252 14.71 -23.52 -23.84
N ALA A 253 15.97 -23.83 -23.53
CA ALA A 253 16.93 -24.36 -24.53
C ALA A 253 16.41 -25.56 -25.31
N ASN A 254 15.45 -26.31 -24.76
CA ASN A 254 14.83 -27.48 -25.40
C ASN A 254 13.50 -27.15 -26.13
N ASN A 255 13.28 -25.89 -26.49
CA ASN A 255 12.06 -25.37 -27.13
C ASN A 255 10.76 -25.67 -26.36
N ARG A 256 10.82 -25.90 -25.05
CA ARG A 256 9.63 -26.02 -24.22
C ARG A 256 9.25 -24.61 -23.74
N ILE A 257 7.96 -24.31 -23.74
CA ILE A 257 7.44 -23.09 -23.12
C ILE A 257 7.64 -23.26 -21.61
N ALA A 258 8.51 -22.45 -21.04
CA ALA A 258 8.60 -22.28 -19.59
C ALA A 258 7.45 -21.38 -19.13
N ASN A 259 7.17 -21.42 -17.84
CA ASN A 259 6.27 -20.47 -17.22
C ASN A 259 6.73 -19.02 -17.48
N GLU A 260 5.80 -18.09 -17.42
CA GLU A 260 6.10 -16.67 -17.49
C GLU A 260 7.11 -16.27 -16.40
N GLU A 261 8.00 -15.35 -16.73
CA GLU A 261 9.04 -14.87 -15.81
C GLU A 261 8.50 -13.71 -14.96
N TRP A 262 7.98 -14.02 -13.78
CA TRP A 262 7.62 -13.05 -12.77
C TRP A 262 8.85 -12.74 -11.89
N LEU A 263 9.25 -11.47 -11.84
CA LEU A 263 10.44 -11.01 -11.11
C LEU A 263 10.03 -10.32 -9.81
N PRO A 264 10.58 -10.74 -8.66
CA PRO A 264 10.31 -10.09 -7.37
C PRO A 264 10.78 -8.63 -7.33
N ILE A 265 10.03 -7.80 -6.60
CA ILE A 265 10.37 -6.40 -6.37
C ILE A 265 10.52 -6.16 -4.88
N THR A 266 11.58 -5.43 -4.51
CA THR A 266 11.73 -4.82 -3.18
C THR A 266 11.71 -3.31 -3.31
N ARG A 267 11.07 -2.61 -2.36
CA ARG A 267 11.00 -1.14 -2.35
C ARG A 267 11.68 -0.53 -1.13
N ARG A 268 11.12 -0.73 0.03
CA ARG A 268 11.60 -0.19 1.31
C ARG A 268 11.19 -1.12 2.45
N ILE A 269 11.83 -0.98 3.57
CA ILE A 269 11.35 -1.62 4.80
C ILE A 269 10.01 -0.99 5.15
N GLN A 270 9.01 -1.82 5.33
CA GLN A 270 7.76 -1.44 5.97
C GLN A 270 7.77 -2.01 7.38
N GLU A 271 7.36 -1.21 8.37
CA GLU A 271 7.09 -1.74 9.71
C GLU A 271 6.03 -2.84 9.53
N GLN A 272 6.34 -4.05 9.99
CA GLN A 272 5.38 -5.14 9.93
C GLN A 272 4.21 -4.81 10.86
N HIS A 273 3.13 -4.36 10.27
CA HIS A 273 1.86 -4.27 10.97
C HIS A 273 1.34 -5.70 11.16
N ARG A 274 0.88 -6.04 12.38
CA ARG A 274 0.17 -7.30 12.61
C ARG A 274 -1.32 -7.02 12.55
N PRO A 275 -1.98 -7.29 11.43
CA PRO A 275 -3.39 -6.97 11.28
C PRO A 275 -4.20 -7.72 12.31
N LYS A 276 -5.12 -7.02 12.97
CA LYS A 276 -6.13 -7.66 13.80
C LYS A 276 -7.17 -8.28 12.87
N TYR A 277 -7.56 -9.50 13.16
CA TYR A 277 -8.54 -10.20 12.34
C TYR A 277 -9.95 -9.77 12.69
N HIS A 278 -10.35 -8.60 12.23
CA HIS A 278 -11.72 -8.11 12.30
C HIS A 278 -12.58 -8.71 11.17
N ARG A 279 -13.89 -8.75 11.39
CA ARG A 279 -14.83 -9.09 10.32
C ARG A 279 -15.03 -7.88 9.43
N GLY A 280 -14.75 -8.00 8.13
CA GLY A 280 -14.93 -6.91 7.18
C GLY A 280 -16.40 -6.50 7.00
N LEU A 281 -16.63 -5.21 6.74
CA LEU A 281 -17.95 -4.68 6.37
C LEU A 281 -18.30 -4.98 4.91
N ILE A 282 -17.30 -5.21 4.06
CA ILE A 282 -17.44 -5.43 2.62
C ILE A 282 -16.79 -6.78 2.27
N PRO A 283 -17.39 -7.92 2.65
CA PRO A 283 -16.86 -9.23 2.27
C PRO A 283 -17.13 -9.50 0.79
N TYR A 284 -16.17 -10.11 0.09
CA TYR A 284 -16.25 -10.34 -1.35
C TYR A 284 -17.50 -11.13 -1.79
N GLU A 285 -17.89 -12.14 -1.02
CA GLU A 285 -19.07 -12.97 -1.30
C GLU A 285 -20.41 -12.22 -1.28
N ARG A 286 -20.41 -10.98 -0.80
CA ARG A 286 -21.59 -10.11 -0.77
C ARG A 286 -21.58 -9.04 -1.86
N LEU A 287 -20.48 -8.93 -2.60
CA LEU A 287 -20.40 -7.99 -3.71
C LEU A 287 -21.12 -8.54 -4.94
N GLU A 288 -21.82 -7.66 -5.64
CA GLU A 288 -22.37 -7.95 -6.96
C GLU A 288 -21.24 -7.99 -8.01
N LYS A 289 -21.52 -8.59 -9.17
CA LYS A 289 -20.55 -8.76 -10.25
C LYS A 289 -19.83 -7.46 -10.65
N ASP A 290 -20.55 -6.34 -10.68
CA ASP A 290 -20.04 -5.05 -11.14
C ASP A 290 -19.55 -4.14 -10.00
N SER A 291 -19.56 -4.64 -8.75
CA SER A 291 -19.21 -3.80 -7.58
C SER A 291 -17.75 -3.36 -7.60
N ILE A 292 -16.85 -4.19 -8.12
CA ILE A 292 -15.43 -3.82 -8.21
C ILE A 292 -15.21 -2.72 -9.26
N GLN A 293 -15.87 -2.79 -10.42
CA GLN A 293 -15.83 -1.73 -11.44
C GLN A 293 -16.43 -0.42 -10.90
N LYS A 294 -17.56 -0.52 -10.16
CA LYS A 294 -18.14 0.62 -9.44
C LYS A 294 -17.12 1.22 -8.45
N TRP A 295 -16.39 0.37 -7.71
CA TRP A 295 -15.35 0.82 -6.80
C TRP A 295 -14.21 1.53 -7.52
N LEU A 296 -13.65 0.94 -8.58
CA LEU A 296 -12.55 1.54 -9.35
C LEU A 296 -12.96 2.90 -9.92
N SER A 297 -14.17 3.00 -10.47
CA SER A 297 -14.73 4.26 -10.95
C SER A 297 -14.89 5.29 -9.82
N LEU A 298 -15.39 4.87 -8.66
CA LEU A 298 -15.56 5.74 -7.49
C LEU A 298 -14.20 6.19 -6.92
N TYR A 299 -13.22 5.30 -6.90
CA TYR A 299 -11.87 5.57 -6.44
C TYR A 299 -11.22 6.74 -7.21
N ASP A 300 -11.42 6.77 -8.53
CA ASP A 300 -10.94 7.87 -9.38
C ASP A 300 -11.74 9.17 -9.20
N GLN A 301 -13.02 9.07 -8.85
CA GLN A 301 -13.89 10.25 -8.70
C GLN A 301 -13.72 10.98 -7.37
N ILE A 302 -13.42 10.26 -6.28
CA ILE A 302 -13.37 10.83 -4.92
C ILE A 302 -12.05 10.60 -4.18
N PRO A 303 -10.86 10.73 -4.82
CA PRO A 303 -9.59 10.47 -4.13
C PRO A 303 -9.41 11.38 -2.92
N ARG A 304 -9.89 12.62 -2.96
CA ARG A 304 -9.84 13.56 -1.83
C ARG A 304 -10.70 13.14 -0.64
N ALA A 305 -11.62 12.21 -0.82
CA ALA A 305 -12.38 11.63 0.29
C ALA A 305 -11.70 10.36 0.79
N ILE A 306 -11.24 9.49 -0.11
CA ILE A 306 -10.66 8.19 0.21
C ILE A 306 -9.29 8.35 0.89
N ASP A 307 -8.36 9.09 0.26
CA ASP A 307 -6.98 9.16 0.73
C ASP A 307 -6.83 9.63 2.19
N PRO A 308 -7.48 10.74 2.64
CA PRO A 308 -7.35 11.18 4.02
C PRO A 308 -7.98 10.19 5.01
N ILE A 309 -9.10 9.56 4.67
CA ILE A 309 -9.74 8.58 5.55
C ILE A 309 -8.87 7.34 5.70
N VAL A 310 -8.33 6.80 4.60
CA VAL A 310 -7.38 5.69 4.64
C VAL A 310 -6.13 6.09 5.40
N ALA A 311 -5.56 7.28 5.16
CA ALA A 311 -4.42 7.79 5.91
C ALA A 311 -4.70 7.84 7.42
N SER A 312 -5.91 8.21 7.83
CA SER A 312 -6.26 8.34 9.25
C SER A 312 -6.11 7.06 10.07
N PHE A 313 -6.20 5.89 9.46
CA PHE A 313 -5.99 4.61 10.14
C PHE A 313 -4.71 3.90 9.74
N THR A 314 -3.92 4.45 8.80
CA THR A 314 -2.57 3.95 8.48
C THR A 314 -1.48 4.64 9.31
N ILE A 315 -1.76 5.79 9.91
CA ILE A 315 -0.81 6.55 10.75
C ILE A 315 -0.89 6.03 12.19
N ASP A 316 -0.12 5.02 12.54
CA ASP A 316 -0.22 4.34 13.83
C ASP A 316 0.07 5.25 15.04
N LYS A 317 1.08 6.11 14.94
CA LYS A 317 1.56 6.96 16.06
C LYS A 317 0.90 8.34 16.10
N ALA A 318 -0.14 8.60 15.30
CA ALA A 318 -0.83 9.88 15.30
C ALA A 318 -1.81 9.99 16.49
N THR A 319 -1.93 11.21 17.03
CA THR A 319 -2.92 11.50 18.07
C THR A 319 -4.34 11.43 17.52
N PRO A 320 -5.37 11.22 18.36
CA PRO A 320 -6.76 11.24 17.93
C PRO A 320 -7.17 12.51 17.20
N GLU A 321 -6.59 13.66 17.56
CA GLU A 321 -6.85 14.94 16.90
C GLU A 321 -6.36 14.93 15.45
N VAL A 322 -5.14 14.41 15.18
CA VAL A 322 -4.60 14.28 13.82
C VAL A 322 -5.44 13.32 13.00
N LYS A 323 -5.79 12.17 13.56
CA LYS A 323 -6.66 11.19 12.91
C LYS A 323 -8.05 11.75 12.58
N LEU A 324 -8.63 12.56 13.49
CA LEU A 324 -9.90 13.24 13.24
C LEU A 324 -9.79 14.33 12.18
N LEU A 325 -8.67 15.05 12.10
CA LEU A 325 -8.43 16.04 11.04
C LEU A 325 -8.42 15.37 9.66
N GLU A 326 -7.71 14.26 9.52
CA GLU A 326 -7.67 13.50 8.26
C GLU A 326 -9.06 12.95 7.89
N ALA A 327 -9.71 12.24 8.80
CA ALA A 327 -11.04 11.68 8.53
C ALA A 327 -12.09 12.77 8.26
N GLY A 328 -12.05 13.87 9.01
CA GLY A 328 -12.93 15.01 8.82
C GLY A 328 -12.73 15.70 7.46
N SER A 329 -11.47 15.83 7.01
CA SER A 329 -11.16 16.36 5.68
C SER A 329 -11.73 15.45 4.57
N GLY A 330 -11.60 14.13 4.72
CA GLY A 330 -12.18 13.18 3.78
C GLY A 330 -13.72 13.24 3.73
N LEU A 331 -14.40 13.31 4.89
CA LEU A 331 -15.85 13.49 4.94
C LEU A 331 -16.29 14.85 4.37
N GLU A 332 -15.50 15.91 4.58
CA GLU A 332 -15.76 17.22 3.98
C GLU A 332 -15.73 17.14 2.45
N ALA A 333 -14.76 16.42 1.89
CA ALA A 333 -14.63 16.19 0.45
C ALA A 333 -15.75 15.29 -0.10
N LEU A 334 -16.13 14.22 0.63
CA LEU A 334 -17.27 13.36 0.25
C LEU A 334 -18.57 14.15 0.21
N GLY A 335 -18.86 14.94 1.24
CA GLY A 335 -20.05 15.77 1.28
C GLY A 335 -20.08 16.79 0.14
N TYR A 336 -18.94 17.37 -0.22
CA TYR A 336 -18.84 18.25 -1.39
C TYR A 336 -19.13 17.50 -2.69
N TYR A 337 -18.59 16.30 -2.87
CA TYR A 337 -18.89 15.44 -4.02
C TYR A 337 -20.40 15.16 -4.13
N LEU A 338 -21.05 14.77 -3.04
CA LEU A 338 -22.49 14.48 -3.00
C LEU A 338 -23.33 15.72 -3.34
N LEU A 339 -22.97 16.90 -2.83
CA LEU A 339 -23.63 18.17 -3.18
C LEU A 339 -23.53 18.45 -4.68
N LYS A 340 -22.36 18.17 -5.29
CA LYS A 340 -22.15 18.33 -6.73
C LYS A 340 -22.96 17.30 -7.54
N ALA A 341 -22.97 16.05 -7.11
CA ALA A 341 -23.77 14.99 -7.73
C ALA A 341 -25.28 15.28 -7.64
N GLY A 342 -25.74 15.90 -6.55
CA GLY A 342 -27.10 16.39 -6.35
C GLY A 342 -27.45 17.69 -7.09
N GLY A 343 -26.59 18.16 -8.02
CA GLY A 343 -26.87 19.28 -8.92
C GLY A 343 -26.50 20.67 -8.37
N LYS A 344 -25.95 20.79 -7.16
CA LYS A 344 -25.52 22.10 -6.66
C LYS A 344 -24.32 22.65 -7.46
N ASN A 345 -24.34 23.95 -7.77
CA ASN A 345 -23.18 24.59 -8.39
C ASN A 345 -22.02 24.75 -7.38
N LYS A 346 -20.83 25.13 -7.87
CA LYS A 346 -19.62 25.28 -7.03
C LYS A 346 -19.80 26.27 -5.86
N LYS A 347 -20.48 27.39 -6.12
CA LYS A 347 -20.69 28.45 -5.11
C LYS A 347 -21.63 27.96 -3.99
N GLU A 348 -22.69 27.25 -4.34
CA GLU A 348 -23.65 26.67 -3.41
C GLU A 348 -23.01 25.55 -2.58
N ALA A 349 -22.29 24.63 -3.23
CA ALA A 349 -21.61 23.55 -2.53
C ALA A 349 -20.53 24.07 -1.55
N ASN A 350 -19.81 25.14 -1.88
CA ASN A 350 -18.84 25.75 -0.98
C ASN A 350 -19.46 26.47 0.22
N LYS A 351 -20.71 26.92 0.14
CA LYS A 351 -21.42 27.57 1.25
C LYS A 351 -21.94 26.57 2.30
N CYS A 352 -22.10 25.29 1.93
CA CYS A 352 -22.57 24.28 2.87
C CYS A 352 -21.53 24.03 3.97
N SER A 353 -21.99 24.06 5.21
CA SER A 353 -21.16 23.81 6.38
C SER A 353 -20.72 22.34 6.45
N PHE A 354 -19.70 22.04 7.24
CA PHE A 354 -19.30 20.65 7.51
C PHE A 354 -20.45 19.84 8.12
N LYS A 355 -21.24 20.45 9.02
CA LYS A 355 -22.44 19.83 9.60
C LYS A 355 -23.46 19.42 8.54
N ASP A 356 -23.73 20.27 7.53
CA ASP A 356 -24.68 19.96 6.46
C ASP A 356 -24.16 18.84 5.55
N ARG A 357 -22.85 18.79 5.33
CA ARG A 357 -22.21 17.71 4.58
C ARG A 357 -22.32 16.37 5.30
N LEU A 358 -22.09 16.36 6.63
CA LEU A 358 -22.28 15.14 7.43
C LEU A 358 -23.72 14.64 7.38
N LYS A 359 -24.73 15.53 7.50
CA LYS A 359 -26.14 15.17 7.36
C LYS A 359 -26.40 14.49 6.01
N LEU A 360 -25.90 15.08 4.91
CA LEU A 360 -26.09 14.50 3.58
C LEU A 360 -25.45 13.12 3.45
N ILE A 361 -24.27 12.90 4.04
CA ILE A 361 -23.59 11.59 4.01
C ILE A 361 -24.43 10.54 4.78
N THR A 362 -25.10 10.94 5.86
CA THR A 362 -25.82 10.02 6.74
C THR A 362 -27.28 9.78 6.38
N GLU A 363 -27.87 10.48 5.40
CA GLU A 363 -29.30 10.36 5.02
C GLU A 363 -29.80 8.92 4.83
N ASN A 364 -28.95 8.00 4.34
CA ASN A 364 -29.30 6.59 4.13
C ASN A 364 -28.62 5.64 5.12
N LEU A 365 -27.99 6.17 6.17
CA LEU A 365 -27.18 5.42 7.13
C LEU A 365 -27.78 5.41 8.56
N GLU A 366 -28.80 6.21 8.83
CA GLU A 366 -29.35 6.40 10.19
C GLU A 366 -29.74 5.08 10.86
N ASP A 367 -30.36 4.16 10.12
CA ASP A 367 -30.76 2.84 10.62
C ASP A 367 -29.62 1.82 10.70
N ILE A 368 -28.44 2.14 10.16
CA ILE A 368 -27.29 1.24 10.05
C ILE A 368 -26.26 1.53 11.14
N LEU A 369 -26.04 2.84 11.42
CA LEU A 369 -24.99 3.26 12.33
C LEU A 369 -25.34 2.95 13.80
N PRO A 370 -24.42 2.32 14.58
CA PRO A 370 -24.70 1.86 15.95
C PRO A 370 -24.56 2.97 17.00
N PHE A 371 -24.89 4.22 16.64
CA PHE A 371 -24.83 5.38 17.53
C PHE A 371 -25.83 6.44 17.09
N ASP A 372 -26.17 7.36 17.99
CA ASP A 372 -27.00 8.52 17.65
C ASP A 372 -26.28 9.41 16.64
N VAL A 373 -26.85 9.48 15.44
CA VAL A 373 -26.26 10.19 14.29
C VAL A 373 -26.26 11.70 14.52
N ASN A 374 -27.33 12.25 15.14
CA ASN A 374 -27.45 13.69 15.37
C ASN A 374 -26.47 14.17 16.42
N ASP A 375 -26.33 13.43 17.52
CA ASP A 375 -25.36 13.71 18.57
C ASP A 375 -23.92 13.60 18.00
N TRP A 376 -23.62 12.54 17.26
CA TRP A 376 -22.32 12.40 16.61
C TRP A 376 -21.99 13.54 15.64
N ILE A 377 -22.92 13.96 14.79
CA ILE A 377 -22.73 15.09 13.87
C ILE A 377 -22.38 16.37 14.66
N GLN A 378 -23.07 16.62 15.77
CA GLN A 378 -22.82 17.79 16.60
C GLN A 378 -21.44 17.74 17.27
N GLN A 379 -21.12 16.62 17.92
CA GLN A 379 -19.83 16.41 18.59
C GLN A 379 -18.66 16.48 17.62
N THR A 380 -18.77 15.76 16.49
CA THR A 380 -17.72 15.71 15.46
C THR A 380 -17.49 17.06 14.81
N THR A 381 -18.59 17.80 14.50
CA THR A 381 -18.46 19.17 13.95
C THR A 381 -17.77 20.11 14.94
N SER A 382 -18.11 20.02 16.22
CA SER A 382 -17.49 20.83 17.26
C SER A 382 -16.01 20.49 17.43
N ALA A 383 -15.68 19.21 17.55
CA ALA A 383 -14.32 18.72 17.72
C ALA A 383 -13.43 19.09 16.51
N TYR A 384 -13.87 18.78 15.29
CA TYR A 384 -13.15 19.08 14.06
C TYR A 384 -12.86 20.59 13.93
N ASN A 385 -13.86 21.45 14.18
CA ASN A 385 -13.66 22.88 14.16
C ASN A 385 -12.77 23.38 15.31
N GLY A 386 -12.85 22.76 16.49
CA GLY A 386 -11.99 23.07 17.63
C GLY A 386 -10.51 22.79 17.37
N ILE A 387 -10.21 21.76 16.56
CA ILE A 387 -8.85 21.46 16.14
C ILE A 387 -8.39 22.43 15.02
N LYS A 388 -9.24 22.72 14.04
CA LYS A 388 -8.89 23.57 12.88
C LYS A 388 -8.69 25.04 13.23
N HIS A 389 -9.38 25.56 14.23
CA HIS A 389 -9.46 26.98 14.51
C HIS A 389 -8.95 27.31 15.91
N ALA A 390 -7.81 27.98 15.99
CA ALA A 390 -7.14 28.34 17.24
C ALA A 390 -7.98 29.20 18.21
N ASN A 391 -8.99 29.92 17.72
CA ASN A 391 -9.91 30.73 18.51
C ASN A 391 -11.06 29.91 19.12
N ARG A 392 -11.10 28.58 18.91
CA ARG A 392 -12.09 27.69 19.51
C ARG A 392 -11.51 26.89 20.66
N LYS A 393 -12.39 26.42 21.57
CA LYS A 393 -11.96 25.55 22.67
C LYS A 393 -11.38 24.25 22.08
N ARG A 394 -10.22 23.85 22.58
CA ARG A 394 -9.62 22.54 22.23
C ARG A 394 -10.58 21.43 22.67
N PRO A 395 -10.90 20.46 21.79
CA PRO A 395 -11.76 19.35 22.15
C PRO A 395 -11.05 18.37 23.10
N ASP A 396 -11.84 17.62 23.85
CA ASP A 396 -11.36 16.49 24.63
C ASP A 396 -10.82 15.37 23.73
N ILE A 397 -9.78 14.67 24.19
CA ILE A 397 -9.11 13.63 23.42
C ILE A 397 -10.02 12.42 23.18
N ILE A 398 -10.89 12.05 24.13
CA ILE A 398 -11.85 10.95 23.99
C ILE A 398 -12.95 11.31 22.99
N VAL A 399 -13.39 12.58 23.00
CA VAL A 399 -14.32 13.08 21.97
C VAL A 399 -13.68 13.01 20.60
N CYS A 400 -12.41 13.38 20.47
CA CYS A 400 -11.67 13.25 19.19
C CYS A 400 -11.56 11.79 18.74
N LEU A 401 -11.22 10.88 19.66
CA LEU A 401 -11.11 9.45 19.39
C LEU A 401 -12.44 8.84 18.89
N ASN A 402 -13.52 9.08 19.65
CA ASN A 402 -14.85 8.58 19.29
C ASN A 402 -15.35 9.20 17.98
N SER A 403 -15.14 10.50 17.78
CA SER A 403 -15.53 11.20 16.56
C SER A 403 -14.79 10.66 15.33
N TRP A 404 -13.47 10.41 15.47
CA TRP A 404 -12.67 9.80 14.41
C TRP A 404 -13.15 8.39 14.05
N GLN A 405 -13.32 7.51 15.04
CA GLN A 405 -13.75 6.14 14.79
C GLN A 405 -15.13 6.08 14.11
N ARG A 406 -16.09 6.85 14.62
CA ARG A 406 -17.43 6.96 14.04
C ARG A 406 -17.40 7.57 12.64
N ALA A 407 -16.51 8.54 12.37
CA ALA A 407 -16.31 9.11 11.03
C ALA A 407 -15.81 8.05 10.04
N VAL A 408 -14.82 7.24 10.43
CA VAL A 408 -14.31 6.12 9.62
C VAL A 408 -15.42 5.08 9.40
N LEU A 409 -16.17 4.69 10.43
CA LEU A 409 -17.27 3.72 10.28
C LEU A 409 -18.35 4.25 9.35
N THR A 410 -18.75 5.52 9.49
CA THR A 410 -19.74 6.17 8.61
C THR A 410 -19.31 6.11 7.15
N PHE A 411 -18.05 6.47 6.87
CA PHE A 411 -17.51 6.40 5.52
C PHE A 411 -17.51 4.96 4.96
N ARG A 412 -17.08 3.99 5.76
CA ARG A 412 -17.04 2.57 5.39
C ARG A 412 -18.45 2.02 5.09
N CYS A 413 -19.43 2.39 5.89
CA CYS A 413 -20.83 2.05 5.64
C CYS A 413 -21.37 2.71 4.37
N TRP A 414 -20.99 3.97 4.12
CA TRP A 414 -21.37 4.66 2.89
C TRP A 414 -20.78 3.97 1.65
N ILE A 415 -19.50 3.61 1.66
CA ILE A 415 -18.87 2.83 0.56
C ILE A 415 -19.59 1.48 0.39
N ALA A 416 -19.83 0.74 1.48
CA ALA A 416 -20.48 -0.57 1.43
C ALA A 416 -21.86 -0.51 0.75
N LEU A 417 -22.70 0.46 1.10
CA LEU A 417 -24.00 0.66 0.45
C LEU A 417 -23.87 0.99 -1.05
N ASN A 418 -22.91 1.83 -1.41
CA ASN A 418 -22.67 2.17 -2.82
C ASN A 418 -22.20 0.96 -3.64
N LEU A 419 -21.57 -0.01 -3.00
CA LEU A 419 -21.14 -1.27 -3.62
C LEU A 419 -22.21 -2.37 -3.58
N GLY A 420 -23.41 -2.08 -3.09
CA GLY A 420 -24.55 -3.00 -3.11
C GLY A 420 -24.63 -3.95 -1.90
N ILE A 421 -23.88 -3.68 -0.82
CA ILE A 421 -24.00 -4.46 0.40
C ILE A 421 -25.38 -4.22 1.04
N ASP A 422 -26.06 -5.31 1.39
CA ASP A 422 -27.37 -5.30 2.01
C ASP A 422 -27.40 -4.54 3.35
N LYS A 423 -28.46 -3.76 3.59
CA LYS A 423 -28.60 -2.90 4.78
C LYS A 423 -28.63 -3.67 6.09
N ASP A 424 -29.38 -4.78 6.15
CA ASP A 424 -29.53 -5.55 7.38
C ASP A 424 -28.23 -6.26 7.75
N PHE A 425 -27.52 -6.80 6.73
CA PHE A 425 -26.19 -7.33 6.90
C PHE A 425 -25.24 -6.25 7.42
N LEU A 426 -25.24 -5.07 6.79
CA LEU A 426 -24.32 -3.98 7.14
C LEU A 426 -24.59 -3.48 8.57
N LYS A 427 -25.88 -3.34 8.97
CA LYS A 427 -26.28 -2.99 10.33
C LYS A 427 -25.71 -3.97 11.35
N SER A 428 -25.93 -5.27 11.13
CA SER A 428 -25.42 -6.33 12.04
C SER A 428 -23.90 -6.33 12.19
N ARG A 429 -23.19 -5.91 11.14
CA ARG A 429 -21.73 -5.80 11.16
C ARG A 429 -21.25 -4.53 11.84
N ALA A 430 -21.91 -3.39 11.59
CA ALA A 430 -21.56 -2.10 12.17
C ALA A 430 -21.71 -2.11 13.70
N GLU A 431 -22.70 -2.80 14.25
CA GLU A 431 -22.91 -2.98 15.70
C GLU A 431 -21.72 -3.64 16.41
N LEU A 432 -21.01 -4.53 15.71
CA LEU A 432 -19.86 -5.28 16.23
C LEU A 432 -18.52 -4.70 15.78
N ASP A 433 -18.53 -3.60 15.01
CA ASP A 433 -17.32 -3.04 14.45
C ASP A 433 -16.46 -2.34 15.51
N HIS A 434 -15.15 -2.52 15.43
CA HIS A 434 -14.20 -1.91 16.35
C HIS A 434 -14.12 -0.38 16.23
N MET A 435 -14.59 0.19 15.10
CA MET A 435 -14.68 1.63 14.85
C MET A 435 -16.01 2.25 15.29
N ARG A 436 -16.85 1.54 16.06
CA ARG A 436 -18.14 2.08 16.53
C ARG A 436 -17.99 3.24 17.53
N GLY A 437 -16.80 3.42 18.13
CA GLY A 437 -16.57 4.39 19.20
C GLY A 437 -17.20 3.96 20.52
N GLY A 438 -17.36 4.91 21.43
CA GLY A 438 -18.01 4.65 22.72
C GLY A 438 -17.03 4.53 23.90
N TYR A 439 -15.80 5.00 23.73
CA TYR A 439 -14.84 5.09 24.85
C TYR A 439 -15.29 6.12 25.86
N LYS A 440 -15.14 5.78 27.16
CA LYS A 440 -15.36 6.66 28.32
C LYS A 440 -14.08 6.68 29.16
N LEU A 441 -13.83 7.77 29.87
CA LEU A 441 -12.81 7.84 30.90
C LEU A 441 -13.26 7.01 32.12
N LEU A 442 -12.41 6.14 32.61
CA LEU A 442 -12.73 5.28 33.76
C LEU A 442 -12.84 6.06 35.08
N TRP A 443 -12.45 7.33 35.10
CA TRP A 443 -12.43 8.21 36.29
C TRP A 443 -13.71 9.01 36.51
N ASP A 444 -14.59 9.10 35.50
CA ASP A 444 -15.82 9.90 35.62
C ASP A 444 -16.94 9.24 36.44
N GLU A 445 -16.75 7.98 36.88
CA GLU A 445 -17.77 7.29 37.68
C GLU A 445 -17.73 7.64 39.17
N ASN A 446 -16.73 8.38 39.65
CA ASN A 446 -16.56 8.71 41.09
C ASN A 446 -16.88 10.16 41.47
N GLU A 447 -17.17 11.07 40.53
CA GLU A 447 -17.52 12.47 40.84
C GLU A 447 -19.02 12.73 41.04
N GLU A 448 -19.90 11.74 40.83
CA GLU A 448 -21.34 11.90 41.10
C GLU A 448 -21.76 11.40 42.50
N LYS A 449 -20.84 11.17 43.41
CA LYS A 449 -21.13 10.71 44.79
C LYS A 449 -20.48 11.61 45.89
N GLU A 450 -20.42 12.92 45.69
CA GLU A 450 -20.21 13.87 46.78
C GLU A 450 -21.27 14.96 46.79
#